data_de357ab7de88f6cd52e495d221f9f2be
#
_entry.id   de357ab7de88f6cd52e495d221f9f2be
#
_cell.length_a   1.000
_cell.length_b   1.000
_cell.length_c   1.000
_cell.angle_alpha   90.00
_cell.angle_beta   90.00
_cell.angle_gamma   90.00
#
_symmetry.space_group_name_H-M   'P 1'
#
loop_
_entity.id
_entity.type
_entity.pdbx_description
1 polymer ?
#
loop_
_entity_poly.entity_id
_entity_poly.type
_entity_poly.pdbx_seq_one_letter_code
_entity_poly.pdbx_strand_id
1 'polypeptide(L)'
;CNPLEGAQSDDLPDPDYVDANCDGIDGDATRSVFVDITTGKDLNDGSMALPKRTIQAGIDTAAAQGKPLVIVSLGIYNETVTLKNGVGVYGQYDRADSWQRKAENVTQIKGKAAESGFPQVAVYADNLTAITSLHGFLITSETANGDGMSSYGVMARNSPGLNLVANIIQPGGGALGRMGTMGTIGLPGGRGGDGRDGCEYDYTCIDACGDCDRPLGGAGGTSTCGVPGGRGG
;
A
#
# COMPACT_ATOMS: atom_id res chain seq x y z
N CYS A 1 -8.34 23.18 -32.37
CA CYS A 1 -8.22 24.63 -32.27
C CYS A 1 -9.38 25.32 -32.98
N ASN A 2 -10.09 26.22 -32.31
CA ASN A 2 -11.17 27.01 -32.92
C ASN A 2 -10.60 28.36 -33.37
N PRO A 3 -10.44 28.62 -34.68
CA PRO A 3 -9.84 29.86 -35.15
C PRO A 3 -10.68 31.12 -34.86
N LEU A 4 -11.93 30.95 -34.37
CA LEU A 4 -12.83 32.06 -34.03
C LEU A 4 -12.70 32.52 -32.57
N GLU A 5 -12.15 31.70 -31.68
CA GLU A 5 -12.00 32.00 -30.25
C GLU A 5 -10.58 32.45 -29.88
N GLY A 6 -9.62 32.29 -30.77
CA GLY A 6 -8.20 32.58 -30.52
C GLY A 6 -7.53 31.50 -29.64
N ALA A 7 -6.22 31.38 -29.72
CA ALA A 7 -5.46 30.49 -28.86
C ALA A 7 -5.46 31.00 -27.41
N GLN A 8 -5.70 30.11 -26.45
CA GLN A 8 -5.61 30.44 -25.03
C GLN A 8 -4.15 30.43 -24.58
N SER A 9 -3.79 31.23 -23.58
CA SER A 9 -2.42 31.30 -23.08
C SER A 9 -2.05 30.11 -22.17
N ASP A 10 -3.04 29.46 -21.59
CA ASP A 10 -2.88 28.30 -20.69
C ASP A 10 -3.71 27.15 -21.24
N ASP A 11 -3.02 26.07 -21.57
CA ASP A 11 -3.61 24.81 -21.96
C ASP A 11 -3.15 23.74 -20.97
N LEU A 12 -4.08 23.23 -20.18
CA LEU A 12 -3.85 22.09 -19.29
C LEU A 12 -4.57 20.88 -19.87
N PRO A 13 -3.91 19.72 -19.92
CA PRO A 13 -4.57 18.52 -20.44
C PRO A 13 -5.89 18.23 -19.75
N ASP A 14 -6.97 18.17 -20.52
CA ASP A 14 -8.34 18.06 -20.03
C ASP A 14 -9.03 16.76 -20.47
N PRO A 15 -10.24 16.44 -19.95
CA PRO A 15 -10.98 15.25 -20.34
C PRO A 15 -11.57 15.30 -21.75
N ASP A 16 -11.67 16.48 -22.36
CA ASP A 16 -12.25 16.68 -23.69
C ASP A 16 -11.17 16.65 -24.80
N TYR A 17 -9.89 16.54 -24.42
CA TYR A 17 -8.73 16.44 -25.32
C TYR A 17 -8.59 17.63 -26.29
N VAL A 18 -8.89 18.84 -25.80
CA VAL A 18 -8.92 20.05 -26.60
C VAL A 18 -7.55 20.74 -26.59
N ASP A 19 -6.95 20.88 -27.75
CA ASP A 19 -5.79 21.77 -27.98
C ASP A 19 -6.26 23.24 -27.95
N ALA A 20 -6.28 23.83 -26.75
CA ALA A 20 -6.82 25.17 -26.54
C ALA A 20 -5.84 26.29 -26.92
N ASN A 21 -4.52 26.02 -26.86
CA ASN A 21 -3.47 26.99 -27.22
C ASN A 21 -3.02 26.89 -28.68
N CYS A 22 -3.48 25.89 -29.42
CA CYS A 22 -3.18 25.63 -30.83
C CYS A 22 -1.71 25.30 -31.11
N ASP A 23 -1.05 24.63 -30.20
CA ASP A 23 0.35 24.18 -30.38
C ASP A 23 0.49 22.76 -30.95
N GLY A 24 -0.64 22.08 -31.14
CA GLY A 24 -0.74 20.76 -31.76
C GLY A 24 -0.95 19.60 -30.79
N ILE A 25 -1.03 19.86 -29.50
CA ILE A 25 -1.31 18.84 -28.47
C ILE A 25 -2.35 19.35 -27.47
N ASP A 26 -3.06 18.46 -26.78
CA ASP A 26 -3.82 18.77 -25.57
C ASP A 26 -2.80 19.01 -24.44
N GLY A 27 -2.64 20.26 -24.00
CA GLY A 27 -1.59 20.72 -23.08
C GLY A 27 -0.61 21.70 -23.72
N ASP A 28 0.34 22.21 -22.96
CA ASP A 28 1.34 23.20 -23.43
C ASP A 28 2.68 22.50 -23.72
N ALA A 29 3.05 22.40 -24.98
CA ALA A 29 4.30 21.76 -25.43
C ALA A 29 5.56 22.43 -24.86
N THR A 30 5.54 23.75 -24.65
CA THR A 30 6.70 24.50 -24.16
C THR A 30 6.92 24.31 -22.66
N ARG A 31 5.85 24.06 -21.92
CA ARG A 31 5.83 23.83 -20.47
C ARG A 31 5.84 22.35 -20.09
N SER A 32 5.97 21.46 -21.08
CA SER A 32 5.92 20.01 -20.88
C SER A 32 7.30 19.36 -20.98
N VAL A 33 7.44 18.23 -20.28
CA VAL A 33 8.46 17.20 -20.51
C VAL A 33 7.78 15.99 -21.12
N PHE A 34 8.33 15.48 -22.20
CA PHE A 34 7.76 14.35 -22.96
C PHE A 34 8.42 13.03 -22.57
N VAL A 35 7.60 11.97 -22.49
CA VAL A 35 8.04 10.61 -22.15
C VAL A 35 7.50 9.63 -23.17
N ASP A 36 8.37 8.81 -23.76
CA ASP A 36 8.01 7.74 -24.68
C ASP A 36 8.85 6.49 -24.43
N ILE A 37 8.21 5.38 -24.07
CA ILE A 37 8.87 4.13 -23.73
C ILE A 37 9.64 3.52 -24.91
N THR A 38 9.18 3.78 -26.13
CA THR A 38 9.68 3.13 -27.36
C THR A 38 10.96 3.78 -27.87
N THR A 39 10.96 5.11 -28.01
CA THR A 39 12.06 5.86 -28.64
C THR A 39 12.82 6.73 -27.65
N GLY A 40 12.27 6.95 -26.47
CA GLY A 40 12.86 7.78 -25.43
C GLY A 40 14.15 7.21 -24.84
N LYS A 41 14.95 8.11 -24.29
CA LYS A 41 16.16 7.79 -23.49
C LYS A 41 16.20 8.74 -22.30
N ASP A 42 16.52 8.24 -21.11
CA ASP A 42 16.55 9.09 -19.91
C ASP A 42 17.68 10.14 -19.91
N LEU A 43 18.66 9.99 -20.81
CA LEU A 43 19.68 11.00 -21.05
C LEU A 43 19.22 12.15 -21.96
N ASN A 44 18.10 12.02 -22.65
CA ASN A 44 17.54 13.07 -23.49
C ASN A 44 17.08 14.26 -22.61
N ASP A 45 16.82 15.41 -23.26
CA ASP A 45 16.38 16.64 -22.58
C ASP A 45 14.90 16.63 -22.17
N GLY A 46 14.10 15.71 -22.72
CA GLY A 46 12.66 15.61 -22.47
C GLY A 46 11.82 16.50 -23.38
N SER A 47 12.40 17.03 -24.46
CA SER A 47 11.62 17.72 -25.50
C SER A 47 10.75 16.73 -26.28
N MET A 48 9.77 17.24 -27.03
CA MET A 48 8.91 16.45 -27.92
C MET A 48 9.73 15.60 -28.92
N ALA A 49 10.84 16.13 -29.43
CA ALA A 49 11.74 15.44 -30.37
C ALA A 49 12.62 14.40 -29.66
N LEU A 50 13.09 14.69 -28.45
CA LEU A 50 14.01 13.88 -27.66
C LEU A 50 13.39 13.52 -26.28
N PRO A 51 12.34 12.68 -26.25
CA PRO A 51 11.63 12.36 -25.02
C PRO A 51 12.49 11.54 -24.05
N LYS A 52 12.11 11.59 -22.77
CA LYS A 52 12.58 10.66 -21.74
C LYS A 52 12.00 9.27 -22.01
N ARG A 53 12.63 8.23 -21.45
CA ARG A 53 12.14 6.86 -21.58
C ARG A 53 11.21 6.46 -20.44
N THR A 54 11.53 6.87 -19.21
CA THR A 54 10.78 6.52 -18.01
C THR A 54 9.95 7.70 -17.53
N ILE A 55 8.79 7.41 -16.93
CA ILE A 55 7.93 8.42 -16.32
C ILE A 55 8.68 9.12 -15.19
N GLN A 56 9.45 8.35 -14.38
CA GLN A 56 10.21 8.96 -13.29
C GLN A 56 11.25 9.96 -13.79
N ALA A 57 11.98 9.65 -14.85
CA ALA A 57 12.94 10.61 -15.44
C ALA A 57 12.23 11.85 -16.00
N GLY A 58 11.02 11.67 -16.54
CA GLY A 58 10.16 12.79 -16.96
C GLY A 58 9.81 13.72 -15.81
N ILE A 59 9.30 13.16 -14.70
CA ILE A 59 8.94 13.89 -13.49
C ILE A 59 10.15 14.62 -12.88
N ASP A 60 11.30 13.93 -12.80
CA ASP A 60 12.52 14.49 -12.24
C ASP A 60 13.03 15.66 -13.08
N THR A 61 12.98 15.52 -14.40
CA THR A 61 13.35 16.56 -15.34
C THR A 61 12.40 17.76 -15.29
N ALA A 62 11.09 17.51 -15.26
CA ALA A 62 10.07 18.55 -15.14
C ALA A 62 10.26 19.38 -13.86
N ALA A 63 10.44 18.72 -12.72
CA ALA A 63 10.73 19.40 -11.47
C ALA A 63 12.03 20.21 -11.50
N ALA A 64 13.10 19.68 -12.08
CA ALA A 64 14.38 20.37 -12.19
C ALA A 64 14.32 21.59 -13.13
N GLN A 65 13.51 21.54 -14.18
CA GLN A 65 13.31 22.63 -15.14
C GLN A 65 12.19 23.61 -14.75
N GLY A 66 11.47 23.37 -13.66
CA GLY A 66 10.31 24.17 -13.26
C GLY A 66 9.12 24.04 -14.23
N LYS A 67 9.02 22.93 -14.94
CA LYS A 67 7.92 22.64 -15.85
C LYS A 67 6.79 21.91 -15.12
N PRO A 68 5.54 22.33 -15.25
CA PRO A 68 4.43 21.73 -14.51
C PRO A 68 3.84 20.46 -15.13
N LEU A 69 4.21 20.13 -16.38
CA LEU A 69 3.55 19.06 -17.14
C LEU A 69 4.53 17.97 -17.57
N VAL A 70 4.10 16.72 -17.43
CA VAL A 70 4.74 15.53 -18.00
C VAL A 70 3.73 14.84 -18.91
N ILE A 71 4.02 14.79 -20.20
CA ILE A 71 3.20 14.20 -21.25
C ILE A 71 3.75 12.81 -21.55
N VAL A 72 2.91 11.78 -21.37
CA VAL A 72 3.35 10.39 -21.45
C VAL A 72 2.64 9.67 -22.60
N SER A 73 3.43 9.16 -23.55
CA SER A 73 2.93 8.37 -24.67
C SER A 73 2.37 7.02 -24.21
N LEU A 74 1.48 6.45 -25.01
CA LEU A 74 0.93 5.11 -24.79
C LEU A 74 2.05 4.06 -24.65
N GLY A 75 1.78 3.01 -23.88
CA GLY A 75 2.73 1.93 -23.64
C GLY A 75 2.70 1.42 -22.21
N ILE A 76 3.54 0.42 -21.92
CA ILE A 76 3.66 -0.20 -20.59
C ILE A 76 4.97 0.23 -19.94
N TYR A 77 4.88 0.99 -18.88
CA TYR A 77 6.00 1.50 -18.09
C TYR A 77 6.17 0.63 -16.85
N ASN A 78 7.19 -0.26 -16.87
CA ASN A 78 7.49 -1.16 -15.76
C ASN A 78 8.37 -0.43 -14.73
N GLU A 79 7.76 0.42 -13.92
CA GLU A 79 8.44 1.24 -12.92
C GLU A 79 7.54 1.58 -11.74
N THR A 80 8.13 1.88 -10.60
CA THR A 80 7.44 2.51 -9.49
C THR A 80 7.64 4.01 -9.60
N VAL A 81 6.55 4.76 -9.66
CA VAL A 81 6.57 6.22 -9.88
C VAL A 81 6.40 6.95 -8.55
N THR A 82 7.24 7.94 -8.30
CA THR A 82 7.11 8.88 -7.18
C THR A 82 6.74 10.26 -7.73
N LEU A 83 5.53 10.72 -7.41
CA LEU A 83 5.07 12.03 -7.84
C LEU A 83 5.82 13.15 -7.12
N LYS A 84 5.98 14.29 -7.78
CA LYS A 84 6.58 15.50 -7.22
C LYS A 84 5.57 16.62 -7.15
N ASN A 85 5.66 17.38 -6.07
CA ASN A 85 4.75 18.48 -5.77
C ASN A 85 4.68 19.49 -6.93
N GLY A 86 3.47 19.77 -7.42
CA GLY A 86 3.22 20.71 -8.51
C GLY A 86 3.55 20.21 -9.92
N VAL A 87 3.91 18.91 -10.10
CA VAL A 87 4.16 18.32 -11.43
C VAL A 87 3.02 17.37 -11.78
N GLY A 88 2.18 17.77 -12.74
CA GLY A 88 1.11 16.91 -13.27
C GLY A 88 1.65 15.92 -14.31
N VAL A 89 1.12 14.69 -14.28
CA VAL A 89 1.51 13.62 -15.19
C VAL A 89 0.27 13.16 -15.96
N TYR A 90 0.36 13.18 -17.28
CA TYR A 90 -0.79 12.98 -18.17
C TYR A 90 -0.47 11.90 -19.20
N GLY A 91 -1.27 10.84 -19.19
CA GLY A 91 -1.20 9.72 -20.14
C GLY A 91 -2.12 9.89 -21.34
N GLN A 92 -2.27 8.80 -22.10
CA GLN A 92 -3.13 8.69 -23.29
C GLN A 92 -2.66 9.44 -24.53
N TYR A 93 -1.39 9.86 -24.59
CA TYR A 93 -0.82 10.43 -25.79
C TYR A 93 -0.25 9.35 -26.71
N ASP A 94 -0.24 9.62 -28.02
CA ASP A 94 0.42 8.78 -29.01
C ASP A 94 1.50 9.60 -29.75
N ARG A 95 2.77 9.30 -29.46
CA ARG A 95 3.89 9.94 -30.13
C ARG A 95 3.89 9.69 -31.65
N ALA A 96 3.45 8.49 -32.09
CA ALA A 96 3.40 8.16 -33.50
C ALA A 96 2.32 8.93 -34.25
N ASP A 97 1.25 9.35 -33.54
CA ASP A 97 0.20 10.22 -34.06
C ASP A 97 0.40 11.67 -33.58
N SER A 98 1.62 12.20 -33.74
CA SER A 98 1.96 13.60 -33.42
C SER A 98 1.58 14.02 -32.00
N TRP A 99 1.69 13.13 -31.03
CA TRP A 99 1.32 13.35 -29.64
C TRP A 99 -0.18 13.66 -29.42
N GLN A 100 -1.04 13.20 -30.33
CA GLN A 100 -2.47 13.35 -30.13
C GLN A 100 -2.93 12.53 -28.93
N ARG A 101 -3.77 13.12 -28.09
CA ARG A 101 -4.34 12.48 -26.91
C ARG A 101 -5.75 11.96 -27.22
N LYS A 102 -6.04 10.70 -26.85
CA LYS A 102 -7.32 10.04 -27.14
C LYS A 102 -7.69 9.07 -26.03
N ALA A 103 -8.99 8.90 -25.78
CA ALA A 103 -9.51 8.00 -24.72
C ALA A 103 -9.11 6.53 -24.94
N GLU A 104 -8.99 6.10 -26.19
CA GLU A 104 -8.59 4.72 -26.54
C GLU A 104 -7.11 4.43 -26.34
N ASN A 105 -6.26 5.44 -26.21
CA ASN A 105 -4.84 5.26 -25.97
C ASN A 105 -4.59 4.76 -24.54
N VAL A 106 -3.88 3.67 -24.39
CA VAL A 106 -3.59 3.08 -23.07
C VAL A 106 -2.15 3.38 -22.66
N THR A 107 -2.00 4.16 -21.61
CA THR A 107 -0.74 4.37 -20.91
C THR A 107 -0.79 3.63 -19.59
N GLN A 108 0.04 2.59 -19.41
CA GLN A 108 0.02 1.75 -18.21
C GLN A 108 1.27 2.00 -17.35
N ILE A 109 1.05 2.27 -16.06
CA ILE A 109 2.07 2.15 -15.03
C ILE A 109 1.93 0.76 -14.40
N LYS A 110 2.93 -0.08 -14.60
CA LYS A 110 3.05 -1.37 -13.94
C LYS A 110 4.12 -1.26 -12.86
N GLY A 111 3.70 -1.19 -11.59
CA GLY A 111 4.62 -1.08 -10.46
C GLY A 111 5.61 -2.23 -10.42
N LYS A 112 6.88 -1.92 -10.20
CA LYS A 112 7.91 -2.94 -10.01
C LYS A 112 7.65 -3.76 -8.77
N ALA A 113 8.02 -5.04 -8.81
CA ALA A 113 8.01 -5.90 -7.64
C ALA A 113 8.92 -5.30 -6.55
N ALA A 114 8.36 -5.12 -5.35
CA ALA A 114 9.13 -4.71 -4.19
C ALA A 114 9.91 -5.92 -3.61
N GLU A 115 10.93 -5.63 -2.83
CA GLU A 115 11.62 -6.66 -2.05
C GLU A 115 10.66 -7.29 -1.02
N SER A 116 10.93 -8.53 -0.64
CA SER A 116 10.13 -9.22 0.38
C SER A 116 10.13 -8.45 1.70
N GLY A 117 8.95 -8.30 2.29
CA GLY A 117 8.78 -7.53 3.53
C GLY A 117 8.49 -6.05 3.33
N PHE A 118 8.35 -5.59 2.08
CA PHE A 118 7.91 -4.24 1.75
C PHE A 118 6.57 -4.27 1.00
N PRO A 119 5.73 -3.23 1.14
CA PRO A 119 4.49 -3.14 0.39
C PRO A 119 4.76 -2.98 -1.10
N GLN A 120 3.91 -3.59 -1.93
CA GLN A 120 3.90 -3.34 -3.36
C GLN A 120 3.23 -2.01 -3.63
N VAL A 121 3.87 -1.12 -4.35
CA VAL A 121 3.31 0.19 -4.69
C VAL A 121 3.66 0.55 -6.13
N ALA A 122 2.66 0.91 -6.93
CA ALA A 122 2.93 1.38 -8.28
C ALA A 122 3.22 2.89 -8.32
N VAL A 123 2.47 3.68 -7.54
CA VAL A 123 2.64 5.14 -7.49
C VAL A 123 2.69 5.62 -6.04
N TYR A 124 3.73 6.37 -5.70
CA TYR A 124 3.85 7.09 -4.44
C TYR A 124 3.48 8.56 -4.61
N ALA A 125 2.67 9.07 -3.67
CA ALA A 125 2.32 10.48 -3.53
C ALA A 125 2.54 10.88 -2.07
N ASP A 126 3.64 11.57 -1.78
CA ASP A 126 4.01 11.95 -0.41
C ASP A 126 4.23 13.46 -0.31
N ASN A 127 3.55 14.08 0.67
CA ASN A 127 3.64 15.51 0.97
C ASN A 127 3.35 16.43 -0.23
N LEU A 128 2.36 16.08 -1.06
CA LEU A 128 1.92 16.89 -2.20
C LEU A 128 0.92 17.94 -1.72
N THR A 129 1.36 19.18 -1.61
CA THR A 129 0.54 20.32 -1.14
C THR A 129 0.04 21.20 -2.28
N ALA A 130 0.81 21.31 -3.38
CA ALA A 130 0.38 21.96 -4.61
C ALA A 130 -0.42 20.98 -5.48
N ILE A 131 -1.27 21.51 -6.36
CA ILE A 131 -2.04 20.69 -7.31
C ILE A 131 -1.08 19.83 -8.12
N THR A 132 -1.25 18.52 -7.99
CA THR A 132 -0.43 17.50 -8.63
C THR A 132 -1.37 16.46 -9.24
N SER A 133 -1.56 16.52 -10.55
CA SER A 133 -2.51 15.64 -11.24
C SER A 133 -1.83 14.38 -11.74
N LEU A 134 -2.51 13.25 -11.60
CA LEU A 134 -2.20 12.00 -12.32
C LEU A 134 -3.43 11.65 -13.14
N HIS A 135 -3.34 11.68 -14.46
CA HIS A 135 -4.50 11.63 -15.33
C HIS A 135 -4.33 10.65 -16.49
N GLY A 136 -5.32 9.77 -16.70
CA GLY A 136 -5.43 8.92 -17.87
C GLY A 136 -4.51 7.68 -17.86
N PHE A 137 -4.30 7.05 -16.72
CA PHE A 137 -3.46 5.86 -16.58
C PHE A 137 -4.23 4.60 -16.20
N LEU A 138 -3.79 3.47 -16.74
CA LEU A 138 -4.01 2.16 -16.14
C LEU A 138 -2.87 1.91 -15.14
N ILE A 139 -3.18 1.80 -13.85
CA ILE A 139 -2.19 1.63 -12.78
C ILE A 139 -2.35 0.25 -12.18
N THR A 140 -1.33 -0.58 -12.30
CA THR A 140 -1.32 -1.94 -11.76
C THR A 140 -0.12 -2.15 -10.85
N SER A 141 -0.26 -3.00 -9.83
CA SER A 141 0.84 -3.45 -9.00
C SER A 141 0.83 -4.97 -8.85
N GLU A 142 1.97 -5.56 -8.54
CA GLU A 142 2.08 -6.99 -8.31
C GLU A 142 1.41 -7.39 -6.97
N THR A 143 1.12 -8.67 -6.78
CA THR A 143 0.70 -9.21 -5.49
C THR A 143 1.81 -9.04 -4.46
N ALA A 144 1.45 -8.64 -3.26
CA ALA A 144 2.41 -8.42 -2.18
C ALA A 144 3.13 -9.72 -1.79
N ASN A 145 4.42 -9.60 -1.45
CA ASN A 145 5.28 -10.70 -1.04
C ASN A 145 5.83 -10.45 0.37
N GLY A 146 5.66 -11.42 1.26
CA GLY A 146 6.02 -11.32 2.67
C GLY A 146 4.82 -11.23 3.60
N ASP A 147 4.96 -11.77 4.82
CA ASP A 147 3.87 -11.91 5.78
C ASP A 147 3.16 -10.59 6.09
N GLY A 148 1.86 -10.53 5.84
CA GLY A 148 1.02 -9.38 6.16
C GLY A 148 1.26 -8.15 5.29
N MET A 149 2.00 -8.23 4.19
CA MET A 149 2.26 -7.11 3.29
C MET A 149 1.05 -6.79 2.42
N SER A 150 0.90 -5.52 2.08
CA SER A 150 -0.19 -5.00 1.26
C SER A 150 0.30 -4.63 -0.14
N SER A 151 -0.63 -4.61 -1.10
CA SER A 151 -0.41 -4.10 -2.46
C SER A 151 -1.26 -2.86 -2.70
N TYR A 152 -0.65 -1.82 -3.27
CA TYR A 152 -1.28 -0.52 -3.55
C TYR A 152 -1.04 -0.13 -5.01
N GLY A 153 -2.08 0.27 -5.70
CA GLY A 153 -1.94 0.96 -6.98
C GLY A 153 -1.37 2.37 -6.77
N VAL A 154 -1.97 3.12 -5.85
CA VAL A 154 -1.49 4.45 -5.43
C VAL A 154 -1.42 4.49 -3.90
N MET A 155 -0.29 4.91 -3.36
CA MET A 155 -0.12 5.18 -1.93
C MET A 155 0.07 6.68 -1.71
N ALA A 156 -0.95 7.32 -1.14
CA ALA A 156 -0.92 8.75 -0.85
C ALA A 156 -0.76 9.00 0.66
N ARG A 157 0.16 9.88 1.03
CA ARG A 157 0.39 10.32 2.40
C ARG A 157 0.60 11.83 2.43
N ASN A 158 -0.12 12.52 3.31
CA ASN A 158 -0.04 13.98 3.49
C ASN A 158 -0.12 14.76 2.15
N SER A 159 -1.00 14.32 1.24
CA SER A 159 -1.03 14.80 -0.14
C SER A 159 -2.40 15.40 -0.51
N PRO A 160 -2.82 16.50 0.14
CA PRO A 160 -4.11 17.14 -0.15
C PRO A 160 -4.15 17.76 -1.55
N GLY A 161 -3.01 18.02 -2.18
CA GLY A 161 -2.90 18.52 -3.56
C GLY A 161 -2.98 17.44 -4.64
N LEU A 162 -3.04 16.14 -4.26
CA LEU A 162 -3.14 15.07 -5.24
C LEU A 162 -4.51 15.06 -5.92
N ASN A 163 -4.50 15.05 -7.25
CA ASN A 163 -5.70 14.94 -8.08
C ASN A 163 -5.59 13.72 -9.00
N LEU A 164 -6.47 12.74 -8.82
CA LEU A 164 -6.53 11.52 -9.62
C LEU A 164 -7.71 11.61 -10.58
N VAL A 165 -7.46 11.71 -11.89
CA VAL A 165 -8.49 11.92 -12.91
C VAL A 165 -8.42 10.84 -13.97
N ALA A 166 -9.54 10.25 -14.32
CA ALA A 166 -9.69 9.25 -15.39
C ALA A 166 -8.67 8.10 -15.33
N ASN A 167 -8.28 7.66 -14.11
CA ASN A 167 -7.39 6.51 -13.93
C ASN A 167 -8.17 5.24 -13.65
N ILE A 168 -7.65 4.11 -14.12
CA ILE A 168 -8.10 2.76 -13.74
C ILE A 168 -7.02 2.18 -12.82
N ILE A 169 -7.37 1.92 -11.55
CA ILE A 169 -6.41 1.45 -10.54
C ILE A 169 -6.75 0.01 -10.17
N GLN A 170 -5.83 -0.92 -10.47
CA GLN A 170 -5.97 -2.36 -10.24
C GLN A 170 -4.76 -2.88 -9.46
N PRO A 171 -4.76 -2.79 -8.12
CA PRO A 171 -3.68 -3.35 -7.31
C PRO A 171 -3.72 -4.88 -7.31
N GLY A 172 -2.59 -5.51 -7.07
CA GLY A 172 -2.48 -6.94 -6.80
C GLY A 172 -3.07 -7.32 -5.44
N GLY A 173 -3.06 -8.62 -5.13
CA GLY A 173 -3.52 -9.14 -3.83
C GLY A 173 -2.58 -8.76 -2.67
N GLY A 174 -3.12 -8.67 -1.45
CA GLY A 174 -2.32 -8.66 -0.25
C GLY A 174 -1.71 -10.05 0.04
N ALA A 175 -0.59 -10.10 0.76
CA ALA A 175 0.00 -11.33 1.23
C ALA A 175 -0.76 -11.91 2.43
N LEU A 176 -0.57 -13.20 2.70
CA LEU A 176 -1.14 -13.85 3.88
C LEU A 176 -0.56 -13.23 5.16
N GLY A 177 -1.38 -13.13 6.20
CA GLY A 177 -0.90 -12.76 7.53
C GLY A 177 0.04 -13.81 8.11
N ARG A 178 0.92 -13.40 9.02
CA ARG A 178 1.77 -14.34 9.76
C ARG A 178 0.90 -15.29 10.59
N MET A 179 1.22 -16.58 10.56
CA MET A 179 0.63 -17.53 11.48
C MET A 179 0.94 -17.13 12.92
N GLY A 180 -0.06 -17.17 13.79
CA GLY A 180 0.13 -16.98 15.22
C GLY A 180 1.12 -18.02 15.78
N THR A 181 1.92 -17.64 16.75
CA THR A 181 2.74 -18.59 17.51
C THR A 181 1.85 -19.42 18.42
N MET A 182 2.10 -20.73 18.52
CA MET A 182 1.43 -21.55 19.54
C MET A 182 1.68 -20.97 20.91
N GLY A 183 0.63 -20.90 21.72
CA GLY A 183 0.77 -20.52 23.13
C GLY A 183 1.74 -21.47 23.84
N THR A 184 2.42 -20.98 24.86
CA THR A 184 3.26 -21.82 25.69
C THR A 184 2.41 -22.84 26.44
N ILE A 185 2.90 -24.06 26.53
CA ILE A 185 2.24 -25.11 27.36
C ILE A 185 2.13 -24.56 28.79
N GLY A 186 0.92 -24.64 29.35
CA GLY A 186 0.70 -24.26 30.77
C GLY A 186 1.59 -25.08 31.69
N LEU A 187 2.09 -24.44 32.73
CA LEU A 187 2.85 -25.17 33.78
C LEU A 187 1.93 -26.18 34.48
N PRO A 188 2.48 -27.37 34.87
CA PRO A 188 1.75 -28.32 35.67
C PRO A 188 1.18 -27.62 36.95
N GLY A 189 -0.02 -27.97 37.33
CA GLY A 189 -0.58 -27.50 38.60
C GLY A 189 0.26 -27.96 39.80
N GLY A 190 0.28 -27.18 40.88
CA GLY A 190 0.93 -27.56 42.12
C GLY A 190 0.26 -28.81 42.74
N ARG A 191 1.05 -29.61 43.43
CA ARG A 191 0.51 -30.75 44.20
C ARG A 191 -0.50 -30.26 45.24
N GLY A 192 -1.61 -30.99 45.39
CA GLY A 192 -2.53 -30.76 46.51
C GLY A 192 -1.88 -31.06 47.87
N GLY A 193 -2.37 -30.42 48.91
CA GLY A 193 -1.93 -30.73 50.28
C GLY A 193 -2.39 -32.13 50.71
N ASP A 194 -1.64 -32.71 51.62
CA ASP A 194 -2.01 -34.00 52.24
C ASP A 194 -3.30 -33.84 53.06
N GLY A 195 -4.13 -34.86 53.07
CA GLY A 195 -5.31 -34.93 53.97
C GLY A 195 -4.86 -35.03 55.42
N ARG A 196 -5.76 -34.77 56.34
CA ARG A 196 -5.52 -35.05 57.79
C ARG A 196 -5.52 -36.53 58.00
N ASP A 197 -4.70 -36.95 59.01
CA ASP A 197 -4.65 -38.33 59.43
C ASP A 197 -6.04 -38.80 59.92
N GLY A 198 -6.40 -40.01 59.58
CA GLY A 198 -7.63 -40.64 60.09
C GLY A 198 -7.52 -40.89 61.56
N CYS A 199 -8.64 -40.95 62.22
CA CYS A 199 -8.66 -41.40 63.61
C CYS A 199 -8.24 -42.88 63.66
N GLU A 200 -7.07 -43.18 64.24
CA GLU A 200 -6.69 -44.53 64.54
C GLU A 200 -7.43 -45.06 65.74
N TYR A 201 -7.78 -46.33 65.70
CA TYR A 201 -8.49 -46.99 66.77
C TYR A 201 -7.49 -47.26 67.89
N ASP A 202 -7.62 -46.52 69.05
CA ASP A 202 -6.83 -46.82 70.26
C ASP A 202 -7.50 -47.89 71.03
N TYR A 203 -6.85 -49.04 71.19
CA TYR A 203 -7.33 -50.21 71.87
C TYR A 203 -7.57 -49.98 73.36
N THR A 204 -7.34 -48.81 73.90
CA THR A 204 -7.51 -48.48 75.33
C THR A 204 -8.87 -47.88 75.69
N CYS A 205 -9.74 -47.64 74.71
CA CYS A 205 -11.07 -47.09 74.98
C CYS A 205 -12.04 -48.12 75.53
N ILE A 206 -12.28 -48.13 76.85
CA ILE A 206 -13.34 -48.91 77.53
C ILE A 206 -14.67 -48.16 77.51
N ASP A 207 -14.73 -46.89 77.12
CA ASP A 207 -15.97 -46.13 77.07
C ASP A 207 -16.00 -45.17 75.87
N ALA A 208 -17.10 -45.31 75.14
CA ALA A 208 -17.60 -44.41 74.12
C ALA A 208 -16.57 -43.94 73.06
N CYS A 209 -16.68 -44.49 71.92
CA CYS A 209 -16.12 -43.85 70.67
C CYS A 209 -16.68 -42.43 70.60
N GLY A 210 -15.90 -41.45 71.07
CA GLY A 210 -16.20 -40.04 70.76
C GLY A 210 -16.27 -39.88 69.26
N ASP A 211 -17.25 -39.12 68.76
CA ASP A 211 -17.41 -38.80 67.36
C ASP A 211 -16.11 -38.17 66.82
N CYS A 212 -15.31 -38.99 66.14
CA CYS A 212 -14.23 -38.45 65.36
C CYS A 212 -14.81 -37.71 64.15
N ASP A 213 -14.63 -36.42 64.12
CA ASP A 213 -14.92 -35.67 62.91
C ASP A 213 -14.22 -36.30 61.73
N ARG A 214 -14.94 -36.50 60.64
CA ARG A 214 -14.32 -37.04 59.38
C ARG A 214 -13.11 -36.23 59.02
N PRO A 215 -11.96 -36.85 58.77
CA PRO A 215 -10.77 -36.10 58.37
C PRO A 215 -11.07 -35.31 57.11
N LEU A 216 -10.77 -34.04 57.12
CA LEU A 216 -10.94 -33.19 55.96
C LEU A 216 -9.87 -33.55 54.94
N GLY A 217 -10.29 -33.72 53.65
CA GLY A 217 -9.40 -33.92 52.56
C GLY A 217 -8.43 -32.74 52.38
N GLY A 218 -7.29 -33.01 51.77
CA GLY A 218 -6.25 -32.01 51.55
C GLY A 218 -6.74 -30.84 50.70
N ALA A 219 -6.08 -29.72 50.85
CA ALA A 219 -6.32 -28.56 50.00
C ALA A 219 -5.97 -28.86 48.54
N GLY A 220 -6.77 -28.38 47.59
CA GLY A 220 -6.47 -28.48 46.19
C GLY A 220 -5.15 -27.76 45.81
N GLY A 221 -4.47 -28.28 44.82
CA GLY A 221 -3.23 -27.67 44.31
C GLY A 221 -3.48 -26.29 43.69
N THR A 222 -2.47 -25.48 43.65
CA THR A 222 -2.52 -24.17 43.01
C THR A 222 -2.26 -24.27 41.50
N SER A 223 -2.97 -23.48 40.71
CA SER A 223 -2.66 -23.33 39.26
C SER A 223 -2.30 -21.88 38.93
N THR A 224 -1.44 -21.70 37.92
CA THR A 224 -1.10 -20.37 37.43
C THR A 224 -2.27 -19.68 36.72
N CYS A 225 -3.34 -20.42 36.42
CA CYS A 225 -4.57 -19.86 35.84
C CYS A 225 -5.52 -19.24 36.89
N GLY A 226 -5.13 -19.14 38.17
CA GLY A 226 -5.91 -18.52 39.23
C GLY A 226 -7.10 -19.34 39.72
N VAL A 227 -7.31 -20.55 39.23
CA VAL A 227 -8.36 -21.46 39.67
C VAL A 227 -7.75 -22.53 40.57
N PRO A 228 -8.05 -22.57 41.91
CA PRO A 228 -7.55 -23.62 42.79
C PRO A 228 -8.19 -24.97 42.44
N GLY A 229 -7.44 -26.04 42.61
CA GLY A 229 -7.99 -27.41 42.52
C GLY A 229 -9.06 -27.66 43.59
N GLY A 230 -9.98 -28.60 43.33
CA GLY A 230 -10.95 -29.04 44.32
C GLY A 230 -10.28 -29.72 45.53
N ARG A 231 -10.90 -29.68 46.69
CA ARG A 231 -10.46 -30.48 47.84
C ARG A 231 -10.68 -31.96 47.58
N GLY A 232 -9.76 -32.79 48.02
CA GLY A 232 -9.98 -34.24 48.08
C GLY A 232 -11.15 -34.59 49.00
N GLY A 233 -11.90 -35.64 48.61
CA GLY A 233 -12.97 -36.19 49.42
C GLY A 233 -12.44 -37.14 50.48
#